data_e7f4bdbe77c9a4c8b122c038b528dfae
#
_entry.id   e7f4bdbe77c9a4c8b122c038b528dfae
#
_cell.length_a   1.000
_cell.length_b   1.000
_cell.length_c   1.000
_cell.angle_alpha   90.00
_cell.angle_beta   90.00
_cell.angle_gamma   90.00
#
_symmetry.space_group_name_H-M   'P 1'
#
loop_
_entity.id
_entity.type
_entity.pdbx_description
1 polymer ?
#
loop_
_entity_poly.entity_id
_entity_poly.type
_entity_poly.pdbx_seq_one_letter_code
_entity_poly.pdbx_strand_id
1 'polypeptide(L)'
;VGSEMCIRDRYIISSETALFSALGYKFLRDVEPGEAVFIDNSGKIFSQQCSSESSKKPCIFEYVYLARPDSTIDEISVYKSRMRMGLKLADRIRNLNLVDEIDVVIPIPDSSTTAALQLAADLKKPYRQGFVKNRYIGRTFIMPLQEERKKSVRRKLNILDLEFKDKNVLLVDDSIVRGTTSRQIIEMVREVGAKKVLFASAAPPVKYQNLYGIDMAATKELIAHNKTE
;
A
#
# COMPACT_ATOMS: atom_id res chain seq x y z
N VAL A 1 15.13 9.66 1.11
CA VAL A 1 15.65 8.84 2.20
C VAL A 1 16.71 7.93 1.61
N GLY A 2 17.94 8.03 2.04
CA GLY A 2 19.05 7.23 1.56
C GLY A 2 19.71 6.48 2.70
N SER A 3 20.16 5.26 2.44
CA SER A 3 20.93 4.46 3.38
C SER A 3 22.20 3.98 2.73
N GLU A 4 23.28 3.93 3.49
CA GLU A 4 24.60 3.61 2.99
C GLU A 4 25.12 2.28 3.48
N MET A 5 25.89 1.61 2.63
CA MET A 5 26.74 0.58 3.09
C MET A 5 27.85 0.07 2.21
N CYS A 6 28.84 -0.47 2.88
CA CYS A 6 30.10 -0.89 2.33
C CYS A 6 30.20 -2.40 2.05
N ILE A 7 30.56 -2.75 0.82
CA ILE A 7 31.30 -3.99 0.53
C ILE A 7 32.63 -3.56 -0.08
N ARG A 8 33.73 -3.74 0.64
CA ARG A 8 35.09 -3.48 0.12
C ARG A 8 35.20 -2.10 -0.56
N ASP A 9 35.05 -1.03 0.17
CA ASP A 9 35.30 0.34 -0.32
C ASP A 9 34.22 0.97 -1.23
N ARG A 10 33.00 0.43 -1.21
CA ARG A 10 31.88 0.98 -1.97
C ARG A 10 30.68 1.29 -1.10
N TYR A 11 30.01 2.38 -1.39
CA TYR A 11 28.77 2.80 -0.76
C TYR A 11 27.63 2.76 -1.75
N ILE A 12 26.43 2.52 -1.24
CA ILE A 12 25.18 2.61 -1.99
C ILE A 12 24.20 3.49 -1.22
N ILE A 13 23.51 4.38 -1.93
CA ILE A 13 22.44 5.22 -1.40
C ILE A 13 21.15 4.81 -2.11
N SER A 14 20.10 4.52 -1.36
CA SER A 14 18.82 4.06 -1.90
C SER A 14 17.65 4.63 -1.12
N SER A 15 16.51 4.74 -1.76
CA SER A 15 15.25 5.11 -1.12
C SER A 15 14.64 4.02 -0.24
N GLU A 16 15.09 2.74 -0.40
CA GLU A 16 14.57 1.60 0.35
C GLU A 16 15.67 0.65 0.80
N THR A 17 15.54 0.11 2.01
CA THR A 17 16.50 -0.83 2.60
C THR A 17 16.50 -2.20 1.95
N ALA A 18 15.41 -2.61 1.30
CA ALA A 18 15.30 -3.89 0.60
C ALA A 18 16.40 -4.10 -0.45
N LEU A 19 16.88 -3.02 -1.09
CA LEU A 19 17.96 -3.09 -2.07
C LEU A 19 19.28 -3.56 -1.47
N PHE A 20 19.59 -3.15 -0.25
CA PHE A 20 20.88 -3.47 0.39
C PHE A 20 21.06 -4.96 0.60
N SER A 21 20.05 -5.60 1.15
CA SER A 21 20.06 -7.05 1.39
C SER A 21 20.23 -7.83 0.09
N ALA A 22 19.52 -7.44 -0.98
CA ALA A 22 19.58 -8.09 -2.29
C ALA A 22 20.98 -8.00 -2.95
N LEU A 23 21.71 -6.92 -2.69
CA LEU A 23 23.05 -6.67 -3.22
C LEU A 23 24.19 -7.02 -2.24
N GLY A 24 23.86 -7.57 -1.07
CA GLY A 24 24.85 -7.95 -0.06
C GLY A 24 25.45 -6.77 0.71
N TYR A 25 24.78 -5.62 0.68
CA TYR A 25 25.16 -4.46 1.48
C TYR A 25 24.51 -4.50 2.86
N LYS A 26 25.09 -3.81 3.84
CA LYS A 26 24.53 -3.66 5.17
C LYS A 26 24.03 -2.24 5.35
N PHE A 27 22.94 -2.06 6.03
CA PHE A 27 22.40 -0.76 6.37
C PHE A 27 23.34 -0.03 7.36
N LEU A 28 23.72 1.18 7.04
CA LEU A 28 24.53 2.01 7.91
C LEU A 28 23.65 2.96 8.74
N ARG A 29 22.93 3.84 8.06
CA ARG A 29 21.99 4.79 8.66
C ARG A 29 21.07 5.41 7.62
N ASP A 30 20.04 6.09 8.06
CA ASP A 30 19.27 7.00 7.21
C ASP A 30 20.00 8.32 7.01
N VAL A 31 19.72 9.00 5.90
CA VAL A 31 20.11 10.39 5.67
C VAL A 31 19.05 11.30 6.30
N GLU A 32 19.49 12.24 7.13
CA GLU A 32 18.57 13.14 7.83
C GLU A 32 17.93 14.19 6.91
N PRO A 33 16.74 14.69 7.23
CA PRO A 33 16.13 15.76 6.46
C PRO A 33 17.04 16.99 6.39
N GLY A 34 17.31 17.46 5.16
CA GLY A 34 18.19 18.61 4.91
C GLY A 34 19.69 18.33 5.05
N GLU A 35 20.08 17.06 5.22
CA GLU A 35 21.47 16.64 5.24
C GLU A 35 22.01 16.44 3.82
N ALA A 36 23.21 16.95 3.54
CA ALA A 36 24.00 16.60 2.37
C ALA A 36 25.07 15.59 2.75
N VAL A 37 25.19 14.50 1.97
CA VAL A 37 26.21 13.47 2.14
C VAL A 37 27.12 13.47 0.92
N PHE A 38 28.43 13.50 1.15
CA PHE A 38 29.45 13.41 0.12
C PHE A 38 30.43 12.29 0.46
N ILE A 39 30.78 11.50 -0.54
CA ILE A 39 31.73 10.40 -0.43
C ILE A 39 32.87 10.68 -1.39
N ASP A 40 34.10 10.78 -0.89
CA ASP A 40 35.25 11.00 -1.73
C ASP A 40 35.79 9.73 -2.39
N ASN A 41 36.77 9.87 -3.27
CA ASN A 41 37.39 8.75 -3.98
C ASN A 41 38.13 7.76 -3.06
N SER A 42 38.43 8.15 -1.83
CA SER A 42 39.05 7.29 -0.83
C SER A 42 38.03 6.49 0.00
N GLY A 43 36.73 6.74 -0.24
CA GLY A 43 35.63 6.13 0.53
C GLY A 43 35.36 6.83 1.86
N LYS A 44 35.89 8.02 2.10
CA LYS A 44 35.58 8.79 3.30
C LYS A 44 34.26 9.53 3.15
N ILE A 45 33.40 9.37 4.15
CA ILE A 45 32.08 10.00 4.20
C ILE A 45 32.19 11.35 4.90
N PHE A 46 31.59 12.36 4.28
CA PHE A 46 31.40 13.69 4.84
C PHE A 46 29.90 13.98 4.85
N SER A 47 29.42 14.56 5.93
CA SER A 47 28.03 14.98 6.02
C SER A 47 27.94 16.40 6.56
N GLN A 48 26.95 17.14 6.05
CA GLN A 48 26.70 18.51 6.45
C GLN A 48 25.19 18.74 6.52
N GLN A 49 24.71 19.26 7.64
CA GLN A 49 23.36 19.76 7.76
C GLN A 49 23.23 21.09 7.02
N CYS A 50 22.44 21.11 5.94
CA CYS A 50 22.28 22.28 5.05
C CYS A 50 21.05 23.13 5.42
N SER A 51 20.15 22.63 6.26
CA SER A 51 18.95 23.35 6.69
C SER A 51 18.85 23.35 8.21
N SER A 52 18.71 24.53 8.81
CA SER A 52 18.49 24.69 10.25
C SER A 52 17.06 24.35 10.71
N GLU A 53 16.09 24.35 9.78
CA GLU A 53 14.68 24.12 10.05
C GLU A 53 14.17 22.78 9.48
N SER A 54 15.04 21.80 9.41
CA SER A 54 14.65 20.47 8.91
C SER A 54 13.85 19.70 9.95
N SER A 55 12.75 19.10 9.53
CA SER A 55 11.97 18.19 10.35
C SER A 55 11.51 16.99 9.56
N LYS A 56 11.55 15.81 10.20
CA LYS A 56 11.10 14.56 9.59
C LYS A 56 9.58 14.56 9.50
N LYS A 57 9.06 14.45 8.28
CA LYS A 57 7.62 14.39 7.99
C LYS A 57 7.32 13.17 7.11
N PRO A 58 7.25 11.96 7.68
CA PRO A 58 7.03 10.75 6.93
C PRO A 58 5.62 10.74 6.32
N CYS A 59 5.50 10.15 5.12
CA CYS A 59 4.22 9.94 4.47
C CYS A 59 3.73 8.52 4.78
N ILE A 60 2.50 8.39 5.26
CA ILE A 60 1.91 7.07 5.56
C ILE A 60 1.81 6.17 4.32
N PHE A 61 1.73 6.74 3.11
CA PHE A 61 1.66 5.96 1.86
C PHE A 61 2.92 5.16 1.57
N GLU A 62 4.07 5.50 2.15
CA GLU A 62 5.27 4.66 2.11
C GLU A 62 4.96 3.28 2.71
N TYR A 63 4.31 3.25 3.86
CA TYR A 63 3.96 2.00 4.55
C TYR A 63 2.76 1.29 3.94
N VAL A 64 1.77 2.05 3.46
CA VAL A 64 0.52 1.50 2.91
C VAL A 64 0.75 0.85 1.55
N TYR A 65 1.47 1.54 0.65
CA TYR A 65 1.48 1.18 -0.76
C TYR A 65 2.86 1.22 -1.43
N LEU A 66 3.65 2.31 -1.24
CA LEU A 66 4.82 2.57 -2.09
C LEU A 66 5.98 1.65 -1.80
N ALA A 67 6.38 1.53 -0.52
CA ALA A 67 7.54 0.76 -0.12
C ALA A 67 7.31 -0.76 -0.26
N ARG A 68 8.36 -1.47 -0.55
CA ARG A 68 8.35 -2.94 -0.55
C ARG A 68 8.09 -3.48 0.85
N PRO A 69 7.35 -4.58 1.02
CA PRO A 69 7.06 -5.13 2.34
C PRO A 69 8.30 -5.58 3.13
N ASP A 70 9.37 -5.93 2.44
CA ASP A 70 10.66 -6.33 3.01
C ASP A 70 11.58 -5.14 3.38
N SER A 71 11.12 -3.90 3.18
CA SER A 71 11.82 -2.68 3.58
C SER A 71 11.56 -2.31 5.03
N THR A 72 12.55 -1.63 5.62
CA THR A 72 12.44 -0.94 6.90
C THR A 72 12.67 0.56 6.64
N ILE A 73 11.74 1.40 7.08
CA ILE A 73 11.80 2.86 6.94
C ILE A 73 11.66 3.43 8.34
N ASP A 74 12.57 4.31 8.74
CA ASP A 74 12.54 4.94 10.06
C ASP A 74 12.45 3.91 11.20
N GLU A 75 13.24 2.83 11.11
CA GLU A 75 13.25 1.70 12.06
C GLU A 75 11.92 0.92 12.12
N ILE A 76 10.96 1.23 11.26
CA ILE A 76 9.66 0.58 11.19
C ILE A 76 9.61 -0.38 10.01
N SER A 77 9.39 -1.66 10.27
CA SER A 77 9.15 -2.64 9.20
C SER A 77 7.84 -2.36 8.48
N VAL A 78 7.90 -2.22 7.16
CA VAL A 78 6.72 -2.03 6.29
C VAL A 78 5.76 -3.22 6.41
N TYR A 79 6.28 -4.45 6.44
CA TYR A 79 5.47 -5.66 6.63
C TYR A 79 4.69 -5.64 7.94
N LYS A 80 5.37 -5.35 9.07
CA LYS A 80 4.72 -5.26 10.38
C LYS A 80 3.68 -4.13 10.44
N SER A 81 3.94 -3.00 9.77
CA SER A 81 2.97 -1.91 9.66
C SER A 81 1.69 -2.37 8.97
N ARG A 82 1.80 -3.07 7.84
CA ARG A 82 0.62 -3.62 7.13
C ARG A 82 -0.13 -4.66 7.94
N MET A 83 0.56 -5.50 8.70
CA MET A 83 -0.11 -6.42 9.64
C MET A 83 -0.90 -5.65 10.71
N ARG A 84 -0.30 -4.60 11.30
CA ARG A 84 -0.98 -3.76 12.31
C ARG A 84 -2.20 -3.04 11.75
N MET A 85 -2.15 -2.60 10.49
CA MET A 85 -3.33 -2.04 9.80
C MET A 85 -4.45 -3.08 9.70
N GLY A 86 -4.12 -4.32 9.35
CA GLY A 86 -5.08 -5.43 9.35
C GLY A 86 -5.73 -5.70 10.71
N LEU A 87 -4.95 -5.67 11.80
CA LEU A 87 -5.47 -5.81 13.17
C LEU A 87 -6.44 -4.67 13.53
N LYS A 88 -6.05 -3.42 13.25
CA LYS A 88 -6.92 -2.25 13.51
C LYS A 88 -8.20 -2.29 12.71
N LEU A 89 -8.14 -2.79 11.48
CA LEU A 89 -9.32 -2.98 10.64
C LEU A 89 -10.23 -4.09 11.21
N ALA A 90 -9.66 -5.17 11.74
CA ALA A 90 -10.42 -6.23 12.42
C ALA A 90 -11.15 -5.70 13.66
N ASP A 91 -10.49 -4.88 14.49
CA ASP A 91 -11.11 -4.21 15.64
C ASP A 91 -12.30 -3.35 15.19
N ARG A 92 -12.15 -2.59 14.10
CA ARG A 92 -13.23 -1.76 13.55
C ARG A 92 -14.42 -2.59 13.10
N ILE A 93 -14.18 -3.70 12.41
CA ILE A 93 -15.23 -4.62 11.94
C ILE A 93 -15.99 -5.24 13.11
N ARG A 94 -15.29 -5.65 14.20
CA ARG A 94 -15.93 -6.13 15.43
C ARG A 94 -16.83 -5.08 16.06
N ASN A 95 -16.32 -3.85 16.18
CA ASN A 95 -17.06 -2.73 16.78
C ASN A 95 -18.32 -2.35 15.98
N LEU A 96 -18.34 -2.67 14.68
CA LEU A 96 -19.50 -2.48 13.82
C LEU A 96 -20.44 -3.70 13.81
N ASN A 97 -20.14 -4.77 14.57
CA ASN A 97 -20.89 -6.03 14.62
C ASN A 97 -21.08 -6.69 13.25
N LEU A 98 -20.08 -6.57 12.36
CA LEU A 98 -20.14 -7.08 10.98
C LEU A 98 -19.50 -8.46 10.82
N VAL A 99 -18.89 -9.03 11.87
CA VAL A 99 -18.12 -10.28 11.77
C VAL A 99 -18.97 -11.44 11.24
N ASP A 100 -20.19 -11.59 11.75
CA ASP A 100 -21.07 -12.69 11.36
C ASP A 100 -21.66 -12.55 9.94
N GLU A 101 -21.55 -11.36 9.38
CA GLU A 101 -21.95 -11.08 8.00
C GLU A 101 -20.87 -11.41 6.96
N ILE A 102 -19.71 -11.93 7.37
CA ILE A 102 -18.57 -12.21 6.50
C ILE A 102 -18.38 -13.72 6.39
N ASP A 103 -18.46 -14.26 5.18
CA ASP A 103 -18.13 -15.65 4.89
C ASP A 103 -16.65 -15.82 4.54
N VAL A 104 -16.07 -14.82 3.85
CA VAL A 104 -14.70 -14.88 3.33
C VAL A 104 -14.05 -13.50 3.23
N VAL A 105 -12.76 -13.43 3.48
CA VAL A 105 -11.92 -12.25 3.31
C VAL A 105 -11.05 -12.41 2.06
N ILE A 106 -11.14 -11.45 1.16
CA ILE A 106 -10.44 -11.48 -0.13
C ILE A 106 -9.66 -10.16 -0.32
N PRO A 107 -8.31 -10.21 -0.49
CA PRO A 107 -7.53 -9.04 -0.77
C PRO A 107 -7.65 -8.60 -2.22
N ILE A 108 -7.49 -7.31 -2.46
CA ILE A 108 -7.20 -6.76 -3.78
C ILE A 108 -5.68 -6.76 -3.95
N PRO A 109 -5.12 -7.59 -4.84
CA PRO A 109 -3.68 -7.81 -4.92
C PRO A 109 -2.92 -6.57 -5.47
N ASP A 110 -1.67 -6.34 -5.09
CA ASP A 110 -0.81 -7.15 -4.20
C ASP A 110 -0.68 -6.53 -2.81
N SER A 111 -0.81 -5.20 -2.68
CA SER A 111 -0.45 -4.38 -1.51
C SER A 111 -1.31 -4.65 -0.28
N SER A 112 -2.59 -4.99 -0.47
CA SER A 112 -3.52 -5.30 0.63
C SER A 112 -3.37 -6.71 1.21
N THR A 113 -2.63 -7.60 0.55
CA THR A 113 -2.52 -9.02 0.90
C THR A 113 -2.12 -9.24 2.35
N THR A 114 -1.10 -8.53 2.84
CA THR A 114 -0.61 -8.67 4.22
C THR A 114 -1.65 -8.23 5.25
N ALA A 115 -2.31 -7.09 5.01
CA ALA A 115 -3.35 -6.58 5.90
C ALA A 115 -4.57 -7.51 5.94
N ALA A 116 -5.02 -7.98 4.76
CA ALA A 116 -6.15 -8.90 4.65
C ALA A 116 -5.88 -10.26 5.30
N LEU A 117 -4.67 -10.80 5.15
CA LEU A 117 -4.27 -12.05 5.80
C LEU A 117 -4.35 -11.93 7.32
N GLN A 118 -3.75 -10.88 7.88
CA GLN A 118 -3.77 -10.63 9.32
C GLN A 118 -5.19 -10.39 9.84
N LEU A 119 -5.99 -9.61 9.10
CA LEU A 119 -7.39 -9.36 9.42
C LEU A 119 -8.20 -10.65 9.45
N ALA A 120 -8.08 -11.49 8.43
CA ALA A 120 -8.79 -12.77 8.34
C ALA A 120 -8.44 -13.70 9.49
N ALA A 121 -7.14 -13.82 9.82
CA ALA A 121 -6.67 -14.62 10.93
C ALA A 121 -7.26 -14.14 12.27
N ASP A 122 -7.28 -12.84 12.50
CA ASP A 122 -7.77 -12.23 13.73
C ASP A 122 -9.29 -12.35 13.87
N LEU A 123 -10.05 -12.19 12.78
CA LEU A 123 -11.51 -12.42 12.75
C LEU A 123 -11.89 -13.91 12.71
N LYS A 124 -10.93 -14.82 12.59
CA LYS A 124 -11.15 -16.26 12.41
C LYS A 124 -12.05 -16.56 11.19
N LYS A 125 -11.86 -15.80 10.10
CA LYS A 125 -12.58 -15.97 8.85
C LYS A 125 -11.67 -16.58 7.78
N PRO A 126 -12.19 -17.35 6.84
CA PRO A 126 -11.43 -17.86 5.70
C PRO A 126 -10.78 -16.73 4.91
N TYR A 127 -9.49 -16.85 4.63
CA TYR A 127 -8.77 -16.03 3.66
C TYR A 127 -8.71 -16.76 2.32
N ARG A 128 -9.03 -16.08 1.22
CA ARG A 128 -8.95 -16.62 -0.14
C ARG A 128 -8.41 -15.61 -1.11
N GLN A 129 -7.71 -16.09 -2.12
CA GLN A 129 -7.33 -15.27 -3.27
C GLN A 129 -8.45 -15.34 -4.31
N GLY A 130 -9.26 -14.30 -4.40
CA GLY A 130 -10.35 -14.22 -5.38
C GLY A 130 -9.96 -13.51 -6.68
N PHE A 131 -8.79 -12.87 -6.71
CA PHE A 131 -8.29 -12.16 -7.87
C PHE A 131 -6.91 -12.67 -8.30
N VAL A 132 -6.71 -12.78 -9.61
CA VAL A 132 -5.41 -13.03 -10.22
C VAL A 132 -4.99 -11.81 -11.03
N LYS A 133 -3.87 -11.22 -10.63
CA LYS A 133 -3.33 -10.04 -11.31
C LYS A 133 -2.61 -10.42 -12.58
N ASN A 134 -2.96 -9.78 -13.70
CA ASN A 134 -2.22 -9.92 -14.93
C ASN A 134 -0.91 -9.12 -14.85
N ARG A 135 0.21 -9.83 -14.74
CA ARG A 135 1.54 -9.23 -14.57
C ARG A 135 2.10 -8.59 -15.86
N TYR A 136 1.52 -8.92 -17.01
CA TYR A 136 1.96 -8.39 -18.32
C TYR A 136 1.34 -7.02 -18.64
N ILE A 137 0.37 -6.56 -17.86
CA ILE A 137 -0.27 -5.25 -18.05
C ILE A 137 0.31 -4.27 -17.02
N GLY A 138 1.01 -3.25 -17.51
CA GLY A 138 1.65 -2.23 -16.69
C GLY A 138 0.67 -1.36 -15.88
N ARG A 139 1.21 -0.45 -15.06
CA ARG A 139 0.40 0.48 -14.23
C ARG A 139 -0.41 1.41 -15.12
N THR A 140 -1.74 1.47 -14.92
CA THR A 140 -2.68 2.31 -15.69
C THR A 140 -2.91 3.69 -15.10
N PHE A 141 -2.16 4.10 -14.06
CA PHE A 141 -2.30 5.43 -13.46
C PHE A 141 -1.95 6.59 -14.42
N ILE A 142 -1.27 6.30 -15.53
CA ILE A 142 -0.72 7.26 -16.48
C ILE A 142 -1.64 7.44 -17.71
N MET A 143 -2.79 6.77 -17.80
CA MET A 143 -3.68 6.90 -18.95
C MET A 143 -4.65 8.10 -18.83
N PRO A 144 -4.71 9.01 -19.82
CA PRO A 144 -5.45 10.26 -19.71
C PRO A 144 -6.97 10.13 -19.83
N LEU A 145 -7.52 9.07 -20.43
CA LEU A 145 -8.95 8.95 -20.73
C LEU A 145 -9.69 8.07 -19.70
N GLN A 146 -10.83 8.58 -19.21
CA GLN A 146 -11.68 7.92 -18.21
C GLN A 146 -12.30 6.59 -18.69
N GLU A 147 -12.64 6.47 -19.96
CA GLU A 147 -13.19 5.23 -20.55
C GLU A 147 -12.14 4.11 -20.68
N GLU A 148 -10.90 4.46 -20.98
CA GLU A 148 -9.80 3.49 -21.03
C GLU A 148 -9.45 2.97 -19.62
N ARG A 149 -9.59 3.80 -18.58
CA ARG A 149 -9.44 3.38 -17.19
C ARG A 149 -10.48 2.35 -16.78
N LYS A 150 -11.74 2.46 -17.22
CA LYS A 150 -12.81 1.48 -16.94
C LYS A 150 -12.50 0.10 -17.52
N LYS A 151 -12.01 0.03 -18.73
CA LYS A 151 -11.59 -1.23 -19.37
C LYS A 151 -10.31 -1.80 -18.76
N SER A 152 -9.51 -0.98 -18.07
CA SER A 152 -8.19 -1.35 -17.57
C SER A 152 -8.21 -2.19 -16.29
N VAL A 153 -9.18 -2.02 -15.39
CA VAL A 153 -9.29 -2.83 -14.17
C VAL A 153 -9.63 -4.28 -14.52
N ARG A 154 -10.61 -4.50 -15.39
CA ARG A 154 -10.99 -5.85 -15.86
C ARG A 154 -9.86 -6.57 -16.62
N ARG A 155 -8.99 -5.83 -17.31
CA ARG A 155 -7.82 -6.42 -17.98
C ARG A 155 -6.70 -6.80 -17.00
N LYS A 156 -6.64 -6.10 -15.87
CA LYS A 156 -5.59 -6.28 -14.86
C LYS A 156 -5.90 -7.35 -13.83
N LEU A 157 -7.17 -7.52 -13.48
CA LEU A 157 -7.63 -8.42 -12.45
C LEU A 157 -8.61 -9.42 -13.04
N ASN A 158 -8.21 -10.69 -13.11
CA ASN A 158 -9.11 -11.78 -13.39
C ASN A 158 -9.76 -12.23 -12.09
N ILE A 159 -11.06 -12.49 -12.14
CA ILE A 159 -11.86 -12.98 -11.01
C ILE A 159 -11.88 -14.52 -11.00
N LEU A 160 -11.84 -15.10 -9.82
CA LEU A 160 -12.07 -16.53 -9.57
C LEU A 160 -13.49 -16.70 -9.02
N ASP A 161 -14.45 -16.93 -9.90
CA ASP A 161 -15.89 -16.94 -9.60
C ASP A 161 -16.26 -17.81 -8.39
N LEU A 162 -15.61 -18.96 -8.23
CA LEU A 162 -15.84 -19.91 -7.12
C LEU A 162 -15.61 -19.29 -5.75
N GLU A 163 -14.77 -18.27 -5.65
CA GLU A 163 -14.45 -17.62 -4.38
C GLU A 163 -15.50 -16.58 -3.98
N PHE A 164 -16.34 -16.15 -4.91
CA PHE A 164 -17.32 -15.07 -4.71
C PHE A 164 -18.77 -15.56 -4.72
N LYS A 165 -19.08 -16.51 -5.61
CA LYS A 165 -20.47 -16.96 -5.83
C LYS A 165 -21.13 -17.42 -4.55
N ASP A 166 -22.34 -16.91 -4.30
CA ASP A 166 -23.20 -17.21 -3.16
C ASP A 166 -22.61 -16.89 -1.77
N LYS A 167 -21.59 -16.04 -1.68
CA LYS A 167 -20.92 -15.67 -0.43
C LYS A 167 -21.10 -14.19 -0.08
N ASN A 168 -21.04 -13.92 1.22
CA ASN A 168 -20.86 -12.56 1.76
C ASN A 168 -19.36 -12.29 1.86
N VAL A 169 -18.86 -11.42 1.01
CA VAL A 169 -17.42 -11.18 0.80
C VAL A 169 -16.96 -9.90 1.46
N LEU A 170 -15.91 -9.96 2.24
CA LEU A 170 -15.15 -8.79 2.66
C LEU A 170 -13.96 -8.59 1.73
N LEU A 171 -14.04 -7.59 0.87
CA LEU A 171 -12.91 -7.11 0.07
C LEU A 171 -12.03 -6.18 0.90
N VAL A 172 -10.72 -6.39 0.85
CA VAL A 172 -9.75 -5.54 1.54
C VAL A 172 -8.82 -4.92 0.50
N ASP A 173 -8.80 -3.59 0.46
CA ASP A 173 -7.85 -2.83 -0.35
C ASP A 173 -6.83 -2.10 0.54
N ASP A 174 -5.72 -1.68 -0.03
CA ASP A 174 -4.73 -0.89 0.70
C ASP A 174 -5.24 0.52 1.02
N SER A 175 -5.90 1.16 0.07
CA SER A 175 -6.42 2.52 0.19
C SER A 175 -7.56 2.82 -0.78
N ILE A 176 -8.42 3.76 -0.41
CA ILE A 176 -9.45 4.30 -1.29
C ILE A 176 -9.15 5.79 -1.52
N VAL A 177 -8.82 6.15 -2.76
CA VAL A 177 -8.51 7.53 -3.14
C VAL A 177 -9.70 8.17 -3.84
N ARG A 178 -9.94 7.83 -5.10
CA ARG A 178 -11.10 8.35 -5.90
C ARG A 178 -12.35 7.47 -5.79
N GLY A 179 -12.21 6.23 -5.37
CA GLY A 179 -13.30 5.25 -5.32
C GLY A 179 -13.70 4.66 -6.68
N THR A 180 -13.08 5.08 -7.79
CA THR A 180 -13.42 4.57 -9.13
C THR A 180 -13.05 3.10 -9.29
N THR A 181 -11.83 2.73 -8.88
CA THR A 181 -11.34 1.35 -8.92
C THR A 181 -12.17 0.46 -8.00
N SER A 182 -12.41 0.91 -6.76
CA SER A 182 -13.20 0.16 -5.78
C SER A 182 -14.61 -0.13 -6.28
N ARG A 183 -15.27 0.84 -6.91
CA ARG A 183 -16.60 0.67 -7.51
C ARG A 183 -16.59 -0.39 -8.60
N GLN A 184 -15.62 -0.35 -9.51
CA GLN A 184 -15.50 -1.34 -10.59
C GLN A 184 -15.26 -2.75 -10.06
N ILE A 185 -14.42 -2.89 -9.05
CA ILE A 185 -14.15 -4.19 -8.41
C ILE A 185 -15.43 -4.72 -7.75
N ILE A 186 -16.18 -3.87 -7.05
CA ILE A 186 -17.45 -4.27 -6.43
C ILE A 186 -18.46 -4.71 -7.51
N GLU A 187 -18.57 -3.99 -8.63
CA GLU A 187 -19.42 -4.35 -9.76
C GLU A 187 -19.03 -5.72 -10.32
N MET A 188 -17.73 -5.95 -10.58
CA MET A 188 -17.22 -7.25 -11.06
C MET A 188 -17.58 -8.40 -10.11
N VAL A 189 -17.43 -8.20 -8.80
CA VAL A 189 -17.71 -9.21 -7.78
C VAL A 189 -19.21 -9.51 -7.68
N ARG A 190 -20.07 -8.51 -7.86
CA ARG A 190 -21.52 -8.70 -7.92
C ARG A 190 -21.97 -9.46 -9.16
N GLU A 191 -21.36 -9.17 -10.32
CA GLU A 191 -21.66 -9.85 -11.59
C GLU A 191 -21.40 -11.36 -11.51
N VAL A 192 -20.39 -11.82 -10.76
CA VAL A 192 -20.10 -13.24 -10.56
C VAL A 192 -20.93 -13.89 -9.43
N GLY A 193 -21.91 -13.17 -8.87
CA GLY A 193 -22.91 -13.73 -7.98
C GLY A 193 -22.60 -13.66 -6.49
N ALA A 194 -21.78 -12.74 -6.02
CA ALA A 194 -21.62 -12.49 -4.59
C ALA A 194 -22.95 -12.02 -3.97
N LYS A 195 -23.34 -12.59 -2.82
CA LYS A 195 -24.58 -12.22 -2.10
C LYS A 195 -24.48 -10.84 -1.49
N LYS A 196 -23.37 -10.56 -0.81
CA LYS A 196 -23.06 -9.28 -0.18
C LYS A 196 -21.59 -8.94 -0.40
N VAL A 197 -21.32 -7.67 -0.65
CA VAL A 197 -19.95 -7.17 -0.76
C VAL A 197 -19.75 -6.08 0.28
N LEU A 198 -18.90 -6.36 1.25
CA LEU A 198 -18.32 -5.40 2.18
C LEU A 198 -16.96 -4.98 1.63
N PHE A 199 -16.63 -3.69 1.71
CA PHE A 199 -15.37 -3.16 1.21
C PHE A 199 -14.65 -2.40 2.32
N ALA A 200 -13.42 -2.77 2.60
CA ALA A 200 -12.61 -2.17 3.65
C ALA A 200 -11.26 -1.67 3.11
N SER A 201 -10.83 -0.53 3.61
CA SER A 201 -9.52 0.07 3.33
C SER A 201 -8.59 -0.12 4.52
N ALA A 202 -7.38 -0.63 4.30
CA ALA A 202 -6.37 -0.76 5.34
C ALA A 202 -5.81 0.61 5.76
N ALA A 203 -5.74 1.57 4.82
CA ALA A 203 -5.35 2.94 5.10
C ALA A 203 -6.53 3.78 5.62
N PRO A 204 -6.25 4.84 6.39
CA PRO A 204 -7.24 5.83 6.76
C PRO A 204 -7.78 6.60 5.54
N PRO A 205 -8.93 7.32 5.67
CA PRO A 205 -9.48 8.11 4.59
C PRO A 205 -8.51 9.17 4.06
N VAL A 206 -8.32 9.21 2.73
CA VAL A 206 -7.49 10.21 2.06
C VAL A 206 -8.31 11.47 1.82
N LYS A 207 -8.10 12.50 2.64
CA LYS A 207 -8.89 13.75 2.62
C LYS A 207 -8.21 14.91 1.88
N TYR A 208 -6.87 14.88 1.78
CA TYR A 208 -6.05 15.95 1.22
C TYR A 208 -5.00 15.40 0.26
N GLN A 209 -4.55 16.24 -0.67
CA GLN A 209 -3.44 15.92 -1.54
C GLN A 209 -2.12 15.86 -0.78
N ASN A 210 -1.20 15.02 -1.27
CA ASN A 210 0.21 15.13 -0.91
C ASN A 210 0.85 16.23 -1.78
N LEU A 211 1.63 17.11 -1.15
CA LEU A 211 2.31 18.21 -1.83
C LEU A 211 3.74 17.86 -2.28
N TYR A 212 4.26 16.71 -1.86
CA TYR A 212 5.66 16.32 -2.03
C TYR A 212 5.81 14.99 -2.78
N GLY A 213 5.72 15.06 -4.11
CA GLY A 213 6.22 13.98 -4.95
C GLY A 213 5.29 12.79 -5.23
N ILE A 214 4.13 12.69 -4.60
CA ILE A 214 3.12 11.68 -4.97
C ILE A 214 2.11 12.34 -5.90
N ASP A 215 1.97 11.82 -7.13
CA ASP A 215 0.91 12.24 -8.04
C ASP A 215 -0.45 11.77 -7.53
N MET A 216 -1.05 12.57 -6.68
CA MET A 216 -2.39 12.35 -6.16
C MET A 216 -3.43 13.15 -6.94
N ALA A 217 -4.65 12.60 -6.94
CA ALA A 217 -5.82 13.29 -7.46
C ALA A 217 -6.00 14.69 -6.86
N ALA A 218 -6.53 15.61 -7.64
CA ALA A 218 -6.95 16.91 -7.12
C ALA A 218 -7.89 16.70 -5.93
N THR A 219 -7.83 17.57 -4.93
CA THR A 219 -8.57 17.42 -3.67
C THR A 219 -10.07 17.16 -3.89
N LYS A 220 -10.69 17.81 -4.89
CA LYS A 220 -12.09 17.60 -5.29
C LYS A 220 -12.41 16.18 -5.84
N GLU A 221 -11.40 15.43 -6.25
CA GLU A 221 -11.56 14.06 -6.75
C GLU A 221 -11.45 13.01 -5.63
N LEU A 222 -11.00 13.41 -4.45
CA LEU A 222 -10.86 12.52 -3.30
C LEU A 222 -12.23 12.17 -2.73
N ILE A 223 -12.57 10.89 -2.69
CA ILE A 223 -13.91 10.44 -2.24
C ILE A 223 -14.21 10.83 -0.80
N ALA A 224 -13.18 10.93 0.06
CA ALA A 224 -13.30 11.27 1.47
C ALA A 224 -13.17 12.79 1.75
N HIS A 225 -12.92 13.62 0.74
CA HIS A 225 -12.81 15.05 0.92
C HIS A 225 -14.15 15.66 1.41
N ASN A 226 -14.10 16.51 2.43
CA ASN A 226 -15.26 17.14 3.07
C ASN A 226 -16.31 16.14 3.62
N LYS A 227 -15.92 14.87 3.90
CA LYS A 227 -16.81 13.90 4.53
C LYS A 227 -16.34 13.55 5.94
N THR A 228 -17.29 13.32 6.81
CA THR A 228 -17.09 12.66 8.12
C THR A 228 -17.06 11.15 7.94
N GLU A 229 -16.43 10.44 8.87
CA GLU A 229 -16.44 8.98 8.92
C GLU A 229 -17.79 8.45 9.39
#